data_8cd64ddbc4580d1d831ea4b64e06a485
#
_entry.id   8cd64ddbc4580d1d831ea4b64e06a485
#
_cell.length_a   1.000
_cell.length_b   1.000
_cell.length_c   1.000
_cell.angle_alpha   90.00
_cell.angle_beta   90.00
_cell.angle_gamma   90.00
#
_symmetry.space_group_name_H-M   'P 1'
#
loop_
_entity.id
_entity.type
_entity.pdbx_description
1 polymer ?
#
loop_
_entity_poly.entity_id
_entity_poly.type
_entity_poly.pdbx_seq_one_letter_code
_entity_poly.pdbx_strand_id
1 'polypeptide(L)'
;MRGFPPRHRPQAKPHPQAAPPCEFTVEGIAVRLVRKQVKNVNLRVKEDGSVAVSAPAWVSTAQVQDFVRGRLPWIRECQRKQAASPRTLKQQASAEQLHAWRQQVQGAVPPLIACWEPIMGVASQTVVYRNMSSRWGSCNPRTGRICINIQLAAYPPQCLEYVVVHELCHLLEGGHGPRFKALMTRFLPDWK
;
A
#
# COMPACT_ATOMS: atom_id res chain seq x y z
N MET A 1 -37.74 -39.54 -26.05
CA MET A 1 -36.91 -38.39 -25.66
C MET A 1 -37.67 -37.56 -24.65
N ARG A 2 -37.30 -37.62 -23.37
CA ARG A 2 -37.95 -36.82 -22.31
C ARG A 2 -37.00 -35.66 -21.95
N GLY A 3 -37.39 -34.42 -22.35
CA GLY A 3 -36.64 -33.20 -22.06
C GLY A 3 -36.65 -32.86 -20.58
N PHE A 4 -35.47 -32.57 -20.02
CA PHE A 4 -35.32 -32.05 -18.65
C PHE A 4 -35.78 -30.59 -18.60
N PRO A 5 -36.52 -30.16 -17.55
CA PRO A 5 -36.90 -28.76 -17.39
C PRO A 5 -35.65 -27.90 -17.03
N PRO A 6 -35.61 -26.64 -17.43
CA PRO A 6 -34.50 -25.76 -17.11
C PRO A 6 -34.41 -25.52 -15.61
N ARG A 7 -33.19 -25.65 -15.05
CA ARG A 7 -32.90 -25.35 -13.63
C ARG A 7 -33.08 -23.86 -13.40
N HIS A 8 -34.03 -23.48 -12.57
CA HIS A 8 -34.15 -22.11 -12.06
C HIS A 8 -32.89 -21.72 -11.31
N ARG A 9 -32.19 -20.69 -11.83
CA ARG A 9 -31.08 -20.04 -11.17
C ARG A 9 -31.66 -19.24 -9.98
N PRO A 10 -31.22 -19.45 -8.73
CA PRO A 10 -31.70 -18.65 -7.61
C PRO A 10 -31.37 -17.18 -7.87
N GLN A 11 -32.39 -16.33 -7.82
CA GLN A 11 -32.19 -14.88 -7.90
C GLN A 11 -31.32 -14.44 -6.70
N ALA A 12 -30.23 -13.74 -6.99
CA ALA A 12 -29.38 -13.14 -5.98
C ALA A 12 -30.25 -12.20 -5.10
N LYS A 13 -30.26 -12.44 -3.79
CA LYS A 13 -30.93 -11.57 -2.83
C LYS A 13 -30.40 -10.14 -3.00
N PRO A 14 -31.28 -9.12 -3.07
CA PRO A 14 -30.82 -7.74 -3.18
C PRO A 14 -29.89 -7.42 -2.01
N HIS A 15 -28.69 -6.93 -2.34
CA HIS A 15 -27.76 -6.40 -1.33
C HIS A 15 -28.49 -5.28 -0.57
N PRO A 16 -28.56 -5.31 0.76
CA PRO A 16 -29.10 -4.20 1.52
C PRO A 16 -28.24 -2.96 1.19
N GLN A 17 -28.87 -1.93 0.65
CA GLN A 17 -28.23 -0.66 0.32
C GLN A 17 -27.53 -0.15 1.58
N ALA A 18 -26.23 0.05 1.50
CA ALA A 18 -25.46 0.61 2.59
C ALA A 18 -26.05 1.99 2.94
N ALA A 19 -26.43 2.20 4.20
CA ALA A 19 -26.90 3.49 4.67
C ALA A 19 -25.88 4.59 4.28
N PRO A 20 -26.35 5.80 3.91
CA PRO A 20 -25.45 6.87 3.52
C PRO A 20 -24.39 7.13 4.60
N PRO A 21 -23.16 7.50 4.24
CA PRO A 21 -22.12 7.77 5.20
C PRO A 21 -22.54 8.92 6.11
N CYS A 22 -22.43 8.73 7.42
CA CYS A 22 -22.67 9.77 8.41
C CYS A 22 -21.34 10.44 8.77
N GLU A 23 -21.31 11.77 8.78
CA GLU A 23 -20.14 12.54 9.19
C GLU A 23 -20.43 13.22 10.53
N PHE A 24 -19.47 13.18 11.42
CA PHE A 24 -19.51 13.86 12.73
C PHE A 24 -18.12 14.28 13.15
N THR A 25 -18.05 15.16 14.14
CA THR A 25 -16.78 15.66 14.67
C THR A 25 -16.58 15.18 16.11
N VAL A 26 -15.37 14.72 16.43
CA VAL A 26 -14.93 14.36 17.79
C VAL A 26 -13.67 15.17 18.12
N GLU A 27 -13.76 16.07 19.07
CA GLU A 27 -12.66 16.97 19.51
C GLU A 27 -11.90 17.63 18.33
N GLY A 28 -12.65 18.21 17.38
CA GLY A 28 -12.12 18.90 16.21
C GLY A 28 -11.68 17.98 15.05
N ILE A 29 -11.76 16.65 15.21
CA ILE A 29 -11.44 15.70 14.15
C ILE A 29 -12.71 15.28 13.42
N ALA A 30 -12.78 15.56 12.12
CA ALA A 30 -13.87 15.10 11.25
C ALA A 30 -13.76 13.59 11.02
N VAL A 31 -14.85 12.87 11.29
CA VAL A 31 -14.93 11.41 11.19
C VAL A 31 -16.05 11.03 10.24
N ARG A 32 -15.72 10.25 9.21
CA ARG A 32 -16.68 9.66 8.29
C ARG A 32 -17.03 8.24 8.71
N LEU A 33 -18.25 8.01 9.14
CA LEU A 33 -18.79 6.71 9.54
C LEU A 33 -19.52 6.04 8.38
N VAL A 34 -19.14 4.81 8.07
CA VAL A 34 -19.81 3.96 7.09
C VAL A 34 -20.32 2.69 7.79
N ARG A 35 -21.62 2.41 7.68
CA ARG A 35 -22.22 1.17 8.18
C ARG A 35 -21.93 0.03 7.21
N LYS A 36 -21.31 -1.05 7.71
CA LYS A 36 -20.90 -2.22 6.91
C LYS A 36 -21.23 -3.51 7.64
N GLN A 37 -21.33 -4.60 6.91
CA GLN A 37 -21.40 -5.96 7.47
C GLN A 37 -20.00 -6.40 7.95
N VAL A 38 -19.55 -5.84 9.08
CA VAL A 38 -18.30 -6.18 9.75
C VAL A 38 -18.60 -6.61 11.19
N LYS A 39 -17.72 -7.41 11.78
CA LYS A 39 -17.89 -7.89 13.16
C LYS A 39 -17.47 -6.83 14.18
N ASN A 40 -16.50 -5.99 13.85
CA ASN A 40 -15.89 -5.03 14.76
C ASN A 40 -15.94 -3.60 14.19
N VAL A 41 -15.80 -2.62 15.07
CA VAL A 41 -15.54 -1.22 14.67
C VAL A 41 -14.11 -1.11 14.20
N ASN A 42 -13.91 -0.67 12.95
CA ASN A 42 -12.59 -0.45 12.37
C ASN A 42 -12.39 1.04 12.13
N LEU A 43 -11.25 1.57 12.58
CA LEU A 43 -10.84 2.94 12.40
C LEU A 43 -9.60 2.98 11.48
N ARG A 44 -9.62 3.91 10.54
CA ARG A 44 -8.50 4.17 9.63
C ARG A 44 -8.27 5.67 9.51
N VAL A 45 -7.04 6.10 9.70
CA VAL A 45 -6.58 7.43 9.31
C VAL A 45 -6.10 7.33 7.86
N LYS A 46 -6.69 8.14 6.97
CA LYS A 46 -6.33 8.15 5.55
C LYS A 46 -5.10 9.02 5.30
N GLU A 47 -4.54 8.91 4.10
CA GLU A 47 -3.34 9.66 3.69
C GLU A 47 -3.52 11.18 3.73
N ASP A 48 -4.76 11.67 3.52
CA ASP A 48 -5.15 13.07 3.64
C ASP A 48 -5.37 13.53 5.11
N GLY A 49 -5.09 12.66 6.08
CA GLY A 49 -5.33 12.90 7.50
C GLY A 49 -6.79 12.73 7.93
N SER A 50 -7.74 12.48 7.01
CA SER A 50 -9.14 12.25 7.35
C SER A 50 -9.32 10.91 8.06
N VAL A 51 -10.32 10.86 8.97
CA VAL A 51 -10.61 9.66 9.75
C VAL A 51 -11.85 8.97 9.20
N ALA A 52 -11.71 7.71 8.82
CA ALA A 52 -12.81 6.87 8.39
C ALA A 52 -13.05 5.74 9.40
N VAL A 53 -14.31 5.56 9.80
CA VAL A 53 -14.74 4.47 10.66
C VAL A 53 -15.74 3.60 9.93
N SER A 54 -15.55 2.29 9.97
CA SER A 54 -16.57 1.33 9.56
C SER A 54 -17.06 0.56 10.78
N ALA A 55 -18.37 0.50 10.96
CA ALA A 55 -19.02 -0.14 12.10
C ALA A 55 -20.20 -1.00 11.66
N PRO A 56 -20.52 -2.07 12.43
CA PRO A 56 -21.74 -2.84 12.25
C PRO A 56 -22.99 -1.96 12.46
N ALA A 57 -24.12 -2.36 11.89
CA ALA A 57 -25.37 -1.62 12.02
C ALA A 57 -25.88 -1.52 13.47
N TRP A 58 -25.59 -2.52 14.29
CA TRP A 58 -26.04 -2.62 15.69
C TRP A 58 -25.22 -1.74 16.68
N VAL A 59 -24.06 -1.23 16.28
CA VAL A 59 -23.27 -0.30 17.13
C VAL A 59 -23.83 1.10 17.00
N SER A 60 -24.21 1.76 18.08
CA SER A 60 -24.76 3.12 18.04
C SER A 60 -23.69 4.15 17.62
N THR A 61 -24.13 5.31 17.12
CA THR A 61 -23.20 6.40 16.76
C THR A 61 -22.46 6.91 18.00
N ALA A 62 -23.13 6.97 19.17
CA ALA A 62 -22.50 7.35 20.43
C ALA A 62 -21.36 6.40 20.81
N GLN A 63 -21.57 5.09 20.69
CA GLN A 63 -20.50 4.11 20.94
C GLN A 63 -19.33 4.26 19.97
N VAL A 64 -19.59 4.63 18.70
CA VAL A 64 -18.52 4.91 17.74
C VAL A 64 -17.77 6.20 18.12
N GLN A 65 -18.46 7.23 18.59
CA GLN A 65 -17.82 8.46 19.08
C GLN A 65 -16.92 8.19 20.28
N ASP A 66 -17.38 7.39 21.25
CA ASP A 66 -16.56 7.01 22.42
C ASP A 66 -15.36 6.16 22.00
N PHE A 67 -15.53 5.24 21.06
CA PHE A 67 -14.44 4.46 20.50
C PHE A 67 -13.38 5.36 19.82
N VAL A 68 -13.81 6.38 19.06
CA VAL A 68 -12.91 7.37 18.43
C VAL A 68 -12.23 8.21 19.50
N ARG A 69 -12.98 8.68 20.51
CA ARG A 69 -12.45 9.49 21.62
C ARG A 69 -11.33 8.78 22.36
N GLY A 70 -11.49 7.50 22.66
CA GLY A 70 -10.45 6.70 23.30
C GLY A 70 -9.19 6.48 22.43
N ARG A 71 -9.23 6.81 21.14
CA ARG A 71 -8.11 6.65 20.21
C ARG A 71 -7.56 7.95 19.65
N LEU A 72 -8.00 9.11 20.16
CA LEU A 72 -7.51 10.43 19.72
C LEU A 72 -6.00 10.59 19.77
N PRO A 73 -5.28 10.15 20.84
CA PRO A 73 -3.82 10.26 20.84
C PRO A 73 -3.16 9.51 19.68
N TRP A 74 -3.65 8.31 19.39
CA TRP A 74 -3.15 7.50 18.27
C TRP A 74 -3.51 8.14 16.90
N ILE A 75 -4.73 8.70 16.75
CA ILE A 75 -5.15 9.38 15.52
C ILE A 75 -4.24 10.60 15.26
N ARG A 76 -4.03 11.44 16.28
CA ARG A 76 -3.17 12.63 16.17
C ARG A 76 -1.72 12.26 15.82
N GLU A 77 -1.21 11.18 16.41
CA GLU A 77 0.13 10.68 16.10
C GLU A 77 0.21 10.17 14.64
N CYS A 78 -0.81 9.45 14.15
CA CYS A 78 -0.88 9.04 12.76
C CYS A 78 -0.93 10.24 11.80
N GLN A 79 -1.76 11.26 12.11
CA GLN A 79 -1.86 12.49 11.33
C GLN A 79 -0.52 13.26 11.33
N ARG A 80 0.16 13.35 12.47
CA ARG A 80 1.50 13.97 12.59
C ARG A 80 2.53 13.24 11.73
N LYS A 81 2.57 11.92 11.79
CA LYS A 81 3.46 11.09 10.96
C LYS A 81 3.16 11.25 9.48
N GLN A 82 1.89 11.36 9.10
CA GLN A 82 1.49 11.57 7.71
C GLN A 82 1.84 12.97 7.22
N ALA A 83 1.63 14.01 8.03
CA ALA A 83 2.03 15.39 7.71
C ALA A 83 3.55 15.52 7.54
N ALA A 84 4.33 14.79 8.34
CA ALA A 84 5.78 14.70 8.24
C ALA A 84 6.27 13.71 7.17
N SER A 85 5.34 12.94 6.56
CA SER A 85 5.71 11.93 5.56
C SER A 85 6.01 12.57 4.21
N PRO A 86 7.11 12.18 3.55
CA PRO A 86 7.40 12.59 2.16
C PRO A 86 6.25 12.27 1.16
N ARG A 87 5.30 11.42 1.52
CA ARG A 87 4.09 11.14 0.71
C ARG A 87 3.24 12.38 0.42
N THR A 88 3.14 13.31 1.37
CA THR A 88 2.40 14.57 1.18
C THR A 88 3.07 15.45 0.12
N LEU A 89 4.39 15.46 0.07
CA LEU A 89 5.19 16.13 -0.98
C LEU A 89 4.97 15.52 -2.37
N LYS A 90 4.62 14.23 -2.46
CA LYS A 90 4.44 13.48 -3.70
C LYS A 90 3.15 13.77 -4.45
N GLN A 91 2.08 14.11 -3.75
CA GLN A 91 0.80 14.49 -4.39
C GLN A 91 0.90 15.86 -5.06
N GLN A 92 1.93 16.64 -4.71
CA GLN A 92 2.15 17.99 -5.22
C GLN A 92 3.30 18.07 -6.24
N ALA A 93 3.94 16.95 -6.60
CA ALA A 93 5.04 16.95 -7.55
C ALA A 93 4.58 17.39 -8.94
N SER A 94 5.22 18.43 -9.47
CA SER A 94 4.99 18.91 -10.84
C SER A 94 5.43 17.88 -11.88
N ALA A 95 4.98 18.05 -13.12
CA ALA A 95 5.40 17.20 -14.24
C ALA A 95 6.93 17.24 -14.45
N GLU A 96 7.54 18.39 -14.26
CA GLU A 96 9.00 18.58 -14.33
C GLU A 96 9.73 17.81 -13.23
N GLN A 97 9.21 17.85 -12.01
CA GLN A 97 9.78 17.10 -10.88
C GLN A 97 9.65 15.59 -11.09
N LEU A 98 8.54 15.12 -11.60
CA LEU A 98 8.35 13.71 -11.95
C LEU A 98 9.31 13.27 -13.08
N HIS A 99 9.58 14.16 -14.04
CA HIS A 99 10.57 13.91 -15.09
C HIS A 99 11.99 13.81 -14.52
N ALA A 100 12.39 14.76 -13.67
CA ALA A 100 13.69 14.75 -13.01
C ALA A 100 13.88 13.48 -12.14
N TRP A 101 12.89 13.10 -11.36
CA TRP A 101 12.92 11.86 -10.58
C TRP A 101 13.07 10.62 -11.45
N ARG A 102 12.38 10.60 -12.60
CA ARG A 102 12.52 9.50 -13.55
C ARG A 102 13.94 9.39 -14.09
N GLN A 103 14.54 10.49 -14.51
CA GLN A 103 15.92 10.51 -15.00
C GLN A 103 16.91 10.05 -13.92
N GLN A 104 16.76 10.54 -12.69
CA GLN A 104 17.62 10.17 -11.57
C GLN A 104 17.55 8.66 -11.27
N VAL A 105 16.33 8.09 -11.16
CA VAL A 105 16.16 6.66 -10.88
C VAL A 105 16.63 5.81 -12.06
N GLN A 106 16.37 6.23 -13.30
CA GLN A 106 16.86 5.56 -14.51
C GLN A 106 18.40 5.52 -14.60
N GLY A 107 19.08 6.55 -14.11
CA GLY A 107 20.54 6.57 -14.05
C GLY A 107 21.12 5.74 -12.91
N ALA A 108 20.44 5.71 -11.76
CA ALA A 108 20.94 5.06 -10.55
C ALA A 108 20.65 3.53 -10.47
N VAL A 109 19.56 3.05 -11.05
CA VAL A 109 19.15 1.64 -10.92
C VAL A 109 20.02 0.66 -11.73
N PRO A 110 20.41 0.93 -12.99
CA PRO A 110 21.21 -0.02 -13.76
C PRO A 110 22.52 -0.43 -13.08
N PRO A 111 23.35 0.49 -12.53
CA PRO A 111 24.56 0.09 -11.82
C PRO A 111 24.27 -0.72 -10.54
N LEU A 112 23.17 -0.45 -9.83
CA LEU A 112 22.77 -1.28 -8.69
C LEU A 112 22.41 -2.71 -9.13
N ILE A 113 21.65 -2.85 -10.19
CA ILE A 113 21.30 -4.16 -10.75
C ILE A 113 22.56 -4.91 -11.20
N ALA A 114 23.44 -4.26 -11.95
CA ALA A 114 24.70 -4.85 -12.41
C ALA A 114 25.60 -5.30 -11.25
N CYS A 115 25.55 -4.61 -10.12
CA CYS A 115 26.25 -4.99 -8.89
C CYS A 115 25.60 -6.19 -8.20
N TRP A 116 24.27 -6.16 -8.02
CA TRP A 116 23.59 -7.13 -7.17
C TRP A 116 23.22 -8.45 -7.86
N GLU A 117 22.92 -8.46 -9.15
CA GLU A 117 22.57 -9.69 -9.88
C GLU A 117 23.63 -10.78 -9.79
N PRO A 118 24.95 -10.52 -10.00
CA PRO A 118 25.99 -11.53 -9.84
C PRO A 118 26.10 -12.04 -8.40
N ILE A 119 26.00 -11.12 -7.42
CA ILE A 119 26.09 -11.46 -5.99
C ILE A 119 24.96 -12.37 -5.57
N MET A 120 23.75 -12.12 -6.09
CA MET A 120 22.53 -12.85 -5.75
C MET A 120 22.32 -14.10 -6.62
N GLY A 121 23.04 -14.24 -7.74
CA GLY A 121 22.87 -15.32 -8.70
C GLY A 121 21.53 -15.28 -9.44
N VAL A 122 21.03 -14.08 -9.73
CA VAL A 122 19.76 -13.83 -10.45
C VAL A 122 19.99 -12.95 -11.67
N ALA A 123 18.99 -12.89 -12.57
CA ALA A 123 18.98 -11.98 -13.70
C ALA A 123 17.56 -11.44 -13.92
N SER A 124 17.41 -10.13 -13.89
CA SER A 124 16.17 -9.48 -14.31
C SER A 124 16.12 -9.36 -15.83
N GLN A 125 14.93 -9.57 -16.42
CA GLN A 125 14.74 -9.48 -17.87
C GLN A 125 14.38 -8.08 -18.34
N THR A 126 13.66 -7.34 -17.51
CA THR A 126 13.19 -5.99 -17.86
C THR A 126 13.01 -5.15 -16.60
N VAL A 127 13.57 -3.96 -16.61
CA VAL A 127 13.34 -2.97 -15.55
C VAL A 127 12.52 -1.81 -16.10
N VAL A 128 11.42 -1.48 -15.42
CA VAL A 128 10.56 -0.35 -15.78
C VAL A 128 10.41 0.62 -14.61
N TYR A 129 10.22 1.88 -14.94
CA TYR A 129 10.14 2.98 -13.97
C TYR A 129 8.75 3.60 -14.03
N ARG A 130 8.04 3.63 -12.89
CA ARG A 130 6.68 4.15 -12.80
C ARG A 130 6.48 5.05 -11.60
N ASN A 131 5.57 6.01 -11.72
CA ASN A 131 5.05 6.75 -10.58
C ASN A 131 3.93 5.92 -9.94
N MET A 132 4.21 5.25 -8.81
CA MET A 132 3.25 4.36 -8.15
C MET A 132 2.80 4.97 -6.81
N SER A 133 1.51 4.87 -6.49
CA SER A 133 0.91 5.42 -5.27
C SER A 133 0.99 4.49 -4.06
N SER A 134 1.12 3.16 -4.26
CA SER A 134 0.96 2.18 -3.19
C SER A 134 2.15 1.24 -2.98
N ARG A 135 3.17 1.30 -3.85
CA ARG A 135 4.32 0.39 -3.81
C ARG A 135 5.61 1.13 -4.15
N TRP A 136 6.71 0.67 -3.58
CA TRP A 136 8.05 1.16 -3.90
C TRP A 136 8.66 0.42 -5.08
N GLY A 137 8.33 -0.86 -5.22
CA GLY A 137 8.71 -1.72 -6.31
C GLY A 137 7.69 -2.83 -6.54
N SER A 138 7.90 -3.63 -7.56
CA SER A 138 7.25 -4.92 -7.76
C SER A 138 8.06 -5.78 -8.70
N CYS A 139 8.13 -7.08 -8.41
CA CYS A 139 8.76 -8.08 -9.24
C CYS A 139 7.72 -9.10 -9.74
N ASN A 140 7.84 -9.52 -10.98
CA ASN A 140 7.17 -10.71 -11.48
C ASN A 140 8.22 -11.82 -11.67
N PRO A 141 8.31 -12.80 -10.77
CA PRO A 141 9.33 -13.84 -10.84
C PRO A 141 9.28 -14.69 -12.10
N ARG A 142 8.09 -14.84 -12.69
CA ARG A 142 7.89 -15.67 -13.88
C ARG A 142 8.41 -14.99 -15.16
N THR A 143 8.33 -13.68 -15.24
CA THR A 143 8.78 -12.91 -16.42
C THR A 143 10.10 -12.19 -16.19
N GLY A 144 10.67 -12.24 -14.98
CA GLY A 144 11.86 -11.47 -14.63
C GLY A 144 11.70 -9.95 -14.70
N ARG A 145 10.45 -9.46 -14.76
CA ARG A 145 10.16 -8.02 -14.86
C ARG A 145 10.14 -7.36 -13.51
N ILE A 146 10.96 -6.34 -13.33
CA ILE A 146 11.03 -5.48 -12.13
C ILE A 146 10.46 -4.11 -12.47
N CYS A 147 9.65 -3.56 -11.58
CA CYS A 147 9.16 -2.19 -11.66
C CYS A 147 9.64 -1.40 -10.44
N ILE A 148 10.27 -0.25 -10.66
CA ILE A 148 10.79 0.63 -9.61
C ILE A 148 10.00 1.95 -9.61
N ASN A 149 9.65 2.43 -8.42
CA ASN A 149 8.92 3.68 -8.25
C ASN A 149 9.88 4.87 -8.36
N ILE A 150 9.61 5.78 -9.30
CA ILE A 150 10.44 6.98 -9.51
C ILE A 150 10.46 7.93 -8.31
N GLN A 151 9.49 7.83 -7.42
CA GLN A 151 9.42 8.61 -6.18
C GLN A 151 10.57 8.30 -5.22
N LEU A 152 11.31 7.20 -5.41
CA LEU A 152 12.50 6.88 -4.64
C LEU A 152 13.62 7.91 -4.80
N ALA A 153 13.59 8.72 -5.87
CA ALA A 153 14.48 9.88 -6.04
C ALA A 153 14.35 10.93 -4.92
N ALA A 154 13.21 10.99 -4.23
CA ALA A 154 12.98 11.92 -3.11
C ALA A 154 13.47 11.36 -1.76
N TYR A 155 14.12 10.20 -1.75
CA TYR A 155 14.63 9.52 -0.55
C TYR A 155 16.14 9.32 -0.61
N PRO A 156 16.79 9.04 0.52
CA PRO A 156 18.21 8.70 0.54
C PRO A 156 18.51 7.53 -0.41
N PRO A 157 19.69 7.52 -1.07
CA PRO A 157 20.07 6.50 -2.06
C PRO A 157 19.97 5.06 -1.53
N GLN A 158 20.18 4.86 -0.23
CA GLN A 158 20.05 3.57 0.44
C GLN A 158 18.63 2.98 0.35
N CYS A 159 17.60 3.85 0.29
CA CYS A 159 16.23 3.41 0.08
C CYS A 159 16.02 2.83 -1.33
N LEU A 160 16.67 3.40 -2.35
CA LEU A 160 16.62 2.89 -3.71
C LEU A 160 17.32 1.53 -3.80
N GLU A 161 18.52 1.41 -3.22
CA GLU A 161 19.27 0.16 -3.15
C GLU A 161 18.47 -0.94 -2.43
N TYR A 162 17.90 -0.61 -1.25
CA TYR A 162 17.01 -1.52 -0.52
C TYR A 162 15.88 -2.06 -1.40
N VAL A 163 15.19 -1.20 -2.14
CA VAL A 163 14.08 -1.63 -3.00
C VAL A 163 14.57 -2.46 -4.17
N VAL A 164 15.70 -2.14 -4.78
CA VAL A 164 16.30 -2.95 -5.87
C VAL A 164 16.62 -4.36 -5.36
N VAL A 165 17.32 -4.49 -4.23
CA VAL A 165 17.65 -5.79 -3.64
C VAL A 165 16.39 -6.56 -3.23
N HIS A 166 15.40 -5.86 -2.68
CA HIS A 166 14.09 -6.45 -2.33
C HIS A 166 13.40 -7.07 -3.54
N GLU A 167 13.36 -6.35 -4.67
CA GLU A 167 12.72 -6.86 -5.89
C GLU A 167 13.54 -7.98 -6.55
N LEU A 168 14.88 -7.93 -6.46
CA LEU A 168 15.73 -9.04 -6.89
C LEU A 168 15.55 -10.28 -6.02
N CYS A 169 15.35 -10.14 -4.69
CA CYS A 169 15.00 -11.26 -3.81
C CYS A 169 13.72 -11.97 -4.23
N HIS A 170 12.77 -11.25 -4.83
CA HIS A 170 11.54 -11.86 -5.33
C HIS A 170 11.74 -12.77 -6.55
N LEU A 171 12.87 -12.68 -7.25
CA LEU A 171 13.24 -13.66 -8.28
C LEU A 171 13.60 -15.03 -7.65
N LEU A 172 14.03 -15.05 -6.38
CA LEU A 172 14.37 -16.25 -5.61
C LEU A 172 13.22 -16.77 -4.75
N GLU A 173 12.40 -15.84 -4.21
CA GLU A 173 11.32 -16.13 -3.27
C GLU A 173 10.14 -15.18 -3.46
N GLY A 174 9.00 -15.70 -3.90
CA GLY A 174 7.82 -14.88 -4.22
C GLY A 174 7.10 -14.25 -3.03
N GLY A 175 7.24 -14.81 -1.83
CA GLY A 175 6.54 -14.36 -0.62
C GLY A 175 7.49 -13.75 0.42
N HIS A 176 6.98 -12.92 1.33
CA HIS A 176 7.76 -12.28 2.41
C HIS A 176 7.91 -13.18 3.66
N GLY A 177 7.93 -14.48 3.48
CA GLY A 177 8.09 -15.48 4.55
C GLY A 177 9.50 -15.51 5.17
N PRO A 178 9.78 -16.50 6.03
CA PRO A 178 11.08 -16.64 6.69
C PRO A 178 12.25 -16.73 5.70
N ARG A 179 12.07 -17.43 4.58
CA ARG A 179 13.09 -17.58 3.53
C ARG A 179 13.44 -16.24 2.87
N PHE A 180 12.44 -15.44 2.52
CA PHE A 180 12.65 -14.09 2.00
C PHE A 180 13.43 -13.22 3.00
N LYS A 181 13.04 -13.23 4.27
CA LYS A 181 13.72 -12.47 5.32
C LYS A 181 15.17 -12.89 5.50
N ALA A 182 15.44 -14.19 5.39
CA ALA A 182 16.81 -14.72 5.44
C ALA A 182 17.65 -14.23 4.25
N LEU A 183 17.06 -14.18 3.02
CA LEU A 183 17.71 -13.60 1.84
C LEU A 183 18.01 -12.12 2.03
N MET A 184 17.03 -11.33 2.49
CA MET A 184 17.25 -9.91 2.77
C MET A 184 18.36 -9.70 3.81
N THR A 185 18.36 -10.45 4.90
CA THR A 185 19.42 -10.36 5.94
C THR A 185 20.79 -10.78 5.41
N ARG A 186 20.84 -11.75 4.48
CA ARG A 186 22.07 -12.19 3.84
C ARG A 186 22.68 -11.10 2.95
N PHE A 187 21.87 -10.45 2.13
CA PHE A 187 22.35 -9.49 1.12
C PHE A 187 22.44 -8.06 1.65
N LEU A 188 21.52 -7.65 2.52
CA LEU A 188 21.51 -6.34 3.20
C LEU A 188 21.30 -6.56 4.70
N PRO A 189 22.37 -6.80 5.51
CA PRO A 189 22.23 -7.09 6.94
C PRO A 189 21.44 -6.02 7.72
N ASP A 190 21.60 -4.75 7.36
CA ASP A 190 20.99 -3.58 8.04
C ASP A 190 19.63 -3.16 7.44
N TRP A 191 18.93 -4.08 6.77
CA TRP A 191 17.67 -3.76 6.09
C TRP A 191 16.47 -3.50 7.03
N LYS A 192 16.56 -3.72 8.32
CA LYS A 192 15.50 -3.56 9.33
C LYS A 192 15.40 -2.15 9.88
#